data_8e65cbb73e362b363345ae88391c4a9b
#
_entry.id   8e65cbb73e362b363345ae88391c4a9b
#
_cell.length_a   1.000
_cell.length_b   1.000
_cell.length_c   1.000
_cell.angle_alpha   90.00
_cell.angle_beta   90.00
_cell.angle_gamma   90.00
#
_symmetry.space_group_name_H-M   'P 1'
#
loop_
_entity.id
_entity.type
_entity.pdbx_description
1 polymer ?
#
loop_
_entity_poly.entity_id
_entity_poly.type
_entity_poly.pdbx_seq_one_letter_code
_entity_poly.pdbx_strand_id
1 'polypeptide(L)'
;MFRKIFLLSLLIFSLSYAVDEIDIEKRRQKQQDFDNLIKSQDFSVPKNIGDNEQKNLILNVNSIDLEGNTIFEDFQIEAILRRYVGKAKDIYALINELENKYIEKGYVTTKVGLNTEKSDFENGNISLFVLEGKIDKVFYDDKENKFKTFITFPQRENNILNIRDLDQGIDNLGDNSKMDIKASDKNEYSNIYIKRDNKPISFGINY
;
A
#
# COMPACT_ATOMS: atom_id res chain seq x y z
N MET A 1 19.13 25.04 46.09
CA MET A 1 17.89 24.33 45.64
C MET A 1 17.66 24.51 44.14
N PHE A 2 17.80 25.69 43.56
CA PHE A 2 17.60 25.98 42.12
C PHE A 2 18.51 25.21 41.16
N ARG A 3 19.75 24.89 41.52
CA ARG A 3 20.72 24.21 40.67
C ARG A 3 20.36 22.72 40.38
N LYS A 4 19.64 22.05 41.29
CA LYS A 4 19.16 20.67 41.13
C LYS A 4 17.90 20.58 40.24
N ILE A 5 17.05 21.63 40.30
CA ILE A 5 15.83 21.73 39.46
C ILE A 5 16.22 22.00 38.01
N PHE A 6 17.25 22.80 37.77
CA PHE A 6 17.73 23.12 36.40
C PHE A 6 18.38 21.89 35.73
N LEU A 7 19.13 21.08 36.48
CA LEU A 7 19.69 19.83 35.97
C LEU A 7 18.61 18.76 35.64
N LEU A 8 17.53 18.70 36.43
CA LEU A 8 16.42 17.79 36.20
C LEU A 8 15.62 18.20 34.94
N SER A 9 15.41 19.49 34.71
CA SER A 9 14.73 19.98 33.50
C SER A 9 15.55 19.72 32.22
N LEU A 10 16.88 19.83 32.30
CA LEU A 10 17.77 19.52 31.17
C LEU A 10 17.74 18.01 30.82
N LEU A 11 17.63 17.16 31.83
CA LEU A 11 17.55 15.71 31.63
C LEU A 11 16.21 15.28 31.00
N ILE A 12 15.10 15.91 31.37
CA ILE A 12 13.78 15.65 30.80
C ILE A 12 13.73 16.11 29.34
N PHE A 13 14.38 17.27 29.05
CA PHE A 13 14.45 17.79 27.69
C PHE A 13 15.28 16.91 26.75
N SER A 14 16.39 16.33 27.23
CA SER A 14 17.20 15.39 26.45
C SER A 14 16.51 14.04 26.22
N LEU A 15 15.68 13.57 27.16
CA LEU A 15 14.88 12.35 26.98
C LEU A 15 13.75 12.54 25.94
N SER A 16 13.11 13.70 25.89
CA SER A 16 12.08 13.96 24.85
C SER A 16 12.68 14.01 23.46
N TYR A 17 13.86 14.58 23.27
CA TYR A 17 14.55 14.58 21.97
C TYR A 17 14.96 13.17 21.54
N ALA A 18 15.42 12.32 22.45
CA ALA A 18 15.80 10.94 22.14
C ALA A 18 14.59 10.06 21.77
N VAL A 19 13.44 10.31 22.37
CA VAL A 19 12.18 9.58 22.03
C VAL A 19 11.70 9.98 20.64
N ASP A 20 11.76 11.27 20.27
CA ASP A 20 11.37 11.74 18.94
C ASP A 20 12.28 11.16 17.82
N GLU A 21 13.59 11.06 18.09
CA GLU A 21 14.55 10.53 17.11
C GLU A 21 14.36 9.02 16.87
N ILE A 22 14.06 8.25 17.92
CA ILE A 22 13.74 6.82 17.83
C ILE A 22 12.43 6.60 17.05
N ASP A 23 11.43 7.45 17.23
CA ASP A 23 10.15 7.34 16.53
C ASP A 23 10.29 7.70 15.04
N ILE A 24 11.12 8.68 14.71
CA ILE A 24 11.46 9.06 13.33
C ILE A 24 12.22 7.93 12.63
N GLU A 25 13.18 7.28 13.30
CA GLU A 25 13.94 6.17 12.73
C GLU A 25 13.05 4.92 12.51
N LYS A 26 12.16 4.60 13.46
CA LYS A 26 11.14 3.56 13.30
C LYS A 26 10.21 3.84 12.11
N ARG A 27 9.79 5.08 11.91
CA ARG A 27 8.96 5.49 10.76
C ARG A 27 9.72 5.36 9.44
N ARG A 28 11.01 5.75 9.40
CA ARG A 28 11.86 5.57 8.22
C ARG A 28 12.06 4.09 7.89
N GLN A 29 12.30 3.26 8.90
CA GLN A 29 12.49 1.83 8.71
C GLN A 29 11.20 1.17 8.21
N LYS A 30 10.04 1.52 8.80
CA LYS A 30 8.72 1.10 8.29
C LYS A 30 8.48 1.55 6.84
N GLN A 31 8.90 2.77 6.48
CA GLN A 31 8.77 3.26 5.10
C GLN A 31 9.69 2.50 4.13
N GLN A 32 10.92 2.19 4.53
CA GLN A 32 11.84 1.39 3.73
C GLN A 32 11.36 -0.06 3.57
N ASP A 33 10.81 -0.66 4.64
CA ASP A 33 10.22 -2.00 4.58
C ASP A 33 8.98 -2.01 3.68
N PHE A 34 8.19 -0.95 3.71
CA PHE A 34 7.06 -0.73 2.81
C PHE A 34 7.51 -0.60 1.34
N ASP A 35 8.52 0.22 1.06
CA ASP A 35 9.07 0.39 -0.29
C ASP A 35 9.71 -0.91 -0.81
N ASN A 36 10.32 -1.70 0.07
CA ASN A 36 10.86 -3.02 -0.27
C ASN A 36 9.75 -4.04 -0.52
N LEU A 37 8.65 -3.99 0.22
CA LEU A 37 7.45 -4.81 -0.01
C LEU A 37 6.83 -4.51 -1.38
N ILE A 38 6.71 -3.23 -1.73
CA ILE A 38 6.22 -2.82 -3.06
C ILE A 38 7.15 -3.33 -4.17
N LYS A 39 8.47 -3.25 -3.98
CA LYS A 39 9.47 -3.69 -4.97
C LYS A 39 9.58 -5.21 -5.08
N SER A 40 9.29 -5.95 -4.01
CA SER A 40 9.40 -7.42 -3.99
C SER A 40 8.15 -8.14 -4.52
N GLN A 41 7.05 -7.43 -4.71
CA GLN A 41 5.81 -8.01 -5.21
C GLN A 41 5.77 -7.93 -6.74
N ASP A 42 6.21 -9.02 -7.34
CA ASP A 42 5.92 -9.33 -8.75
C ASP A 42 4.41 -9.67 -8.85
N PHE A 43 3.58 -8.60 -8.87
CA PHE A 43 2.16 -8.78 -9.18
C PHE A 43 2.08 -9.20 -10.64
N SER A 44 1.88 -10.48 -10.87
CA SER A 44 1.53 -10.99 -12.19
C SER A 44 0.17 -10.40 -12.59
N VAL A 45 0.21 -9.17 -13.10
CA VAL A 45 -0.84 -8.66 -13.96
C VAL A 45 -1.04 -9.70 -15.08
N PRO A 46 -2.28 -10.02 -15.48
CA PRO A 46 -2.50 -10.94 -16.61
C PRO A 46 -1.54 -10.57 -17.72
N LYS A 47 -0.71 -11.50 -18.11
CA LYS A 47 0.47 -11.38 -18.96
C LYS A 47 0.07 -11.06 -20.41
N ASN A 48 -0.44 -9.83 -20.63
CA ASN A 48 -0.72 -9.32 -21.96
C ASN A 48 -0.24 -7.88 -22.19
N ILE A 49 0.51 -7.32 -21.24
CA ILE A 49 1.28 -6.11 -21.51
C ILE A 49 2.74 -6.54 -21.31
N GLY A 50 3.42 -6.88 -22.43
CA GLY A 50 4.78 -7.40 -22.44
C GLY A 50 5.72 -6.47 -21.71
N ASP A 51 6.56 -7.06 -20.83
CA ASP A 51 7.83 -6.50 -20.40
C ASP A 51 8.64 -6.11 -21.62
N ASN A 52 8.61 -4.85 -21.97
CA ASN A 52 9.67 -4.21 -22.74
C ASN A 52 9.41 -2.73 -22.87
N GLU A 53 10.36 -1.94 -22.36
CA GLU A 53 10.55 -0.50 -22.59
C GLU A 53 9.34 0.36 -22.17
N GLN A 54 9.60 1.46 -21.49
CA GLN A 54 8.64 2.55 -21.25
C GLN A 54 8.08 3.03 -22.60
N LYS A 55 7.10 2.30 -23.14
CA LYS A 55 6.38 2.70 -24.33
C LYS A 55 5.44 3.80 -23.92
N ASN A 56 5.78 5.02 -24.27
CA ASN A 56 4.85 6.13 -24.21
C ASN A 56 3.73 5.88 -25.22
N LEU A 57 2.50 5.82 -24.77
CA LEU A 57 1.32 5.80 -25.64
C LEU A 57 0.78 7.23 -25.76
N ILE A 58 1.34 7.97 -26.71
CA ILE A 58 0.98 9.38 -26.92
C ILE A 58 -0.17 9.48 -27.92
N LEU A 59 -1.31 9.99 -27.46
CA LEU A 59 -2.53 10.11 -28.25
C LEU A 59 -3.12 11.53 -28.14
N ASN A 60 -3.97 11.87 -29.10
CA ASN A 60 -4.90 12.98 -28.94
C ASN A 60 -6.13 12.44 -28.21
N VAL A 61 -6.43 12.97 -27.04
CA VAL A 61 -7.45 12.44 -26.13
C VAL A 61 -8.63 13.41 -26.08
N ASN A 62 -9.80 12.96 -26.48
CA ASN A 62 -11.04 13.73 -26.41
C ASN A 62 -11.81 13.48 -25.12
N SER A 63 -11.85 12.23 -24.67
CA SER A 63 -12.50 11.87 -23.41
C SER A 63 -11.78 10.70 -22.74
N ILE A 64 -11.87 10.63 -21.41
CA ILE A 64 -11.37 9.52 -20.60
C ILE A 64 -12.48 9.10 -19.67
N ASP A 65 -12.80 7.81 -19.69
CA ASP A 65 -13.70 7.15 -18.76
C ASP A 65 -12.91 6.22 -17.83
N LEU A 66 -13.29 6.14 -16.56
CA LEU A 66 -12.66 5.27 -15.56
C LEU A 66 -13.72 4.46 -14.82
N GLU A 67 -13.70 3.14 -14.99
CA GLU A 67 -14.59 2.21 -14.28
C GLU A 67 -13.87 1.55 -13.11
N GLY A 68 -14.64 1.13 -12.10
CA GLY A 68 -14.15 0.27 -10.99
C GLY A 68 -13.53 1.03 -9.82
N ASN A 69 -13.50 2.37 -9.83
CA ASN A 69 -13.10 3.15 -8.65
C ASN A 69 -14.21 3.18 -7.60
N THR A 70 -13.92 2.70 -6.39
CA THR A 70 -14.83 2.80 -5.23
C THR A 70 -14.21 3.54 -4.04
N ILE A 71 -12.90 3.85 -4.12
CA ILE A 71 -12.13 4.45 -3.01
C ILE A 71 -12.14 5.97 -3.02
N PHE A 72 -12.07 6.56 -4.21
CA PHE A 72 -11.98 8.00 -4.36
C PHE A 72 -13.30 8.59 -4.83
N GLU A 73 -13.61 9.78 -4.33
CA GLU A 73 -14.72 10.59 -4.84
C GLU A 73 -14.48 11.00 -6.30
N ASP A 74 -15.53 11.06 -7.09
CA ASP A 74 -15.46 11.32 -8.53
C ASP A 74 -14.66 12.59 -8.85
N PHE A 75 -14.85 13.68 -8.10
CA PHE A 75 -14.15 14.94 -8.34
C PHE A 75 -12.62 14.82 -8.18
N GLN A 76 -12.13 13.90 -7.32
CA GLN A 76 -10.70 13.69 -7.11
C GLN A 76 -10.05 12.97 -8.29
N ILE A 77 -10.78 12.07 -8.91
CA ILE A 77 -10.38 11.35 -10.11
C ILE A 77 -10.49 12.25 -11.33
N GLU A 78 -11.62 12.94 -11.52
CA GLU A 78 -11.81 13.87 -12.63
C GLU A 78 -10.72 14.95 -12.71
N ALA A 79 -10.25 15.45 -11.55
CA ALA A 79 -9.17 16.43 -11.51
C ALA A 79 -7.87 15.91 -12.16
N ILE A 80 -7.62 14.58 -12.07
CA ILE A 80 -6.49 13.93 -12.74
C ILE A 80 -6.82 13.75 -14.21
N LEU A 81 -7.95 13.13 -14.55
CA LEU A 81 -8.32 12.80 -15.93
C LEU A 81 -8.33 14.03 -16.84
N ARG A 82 -8.87 15.15 -16.38
CA ARG A 82 -8.93 16.41 -17.14
C ARG A 82 -7.57 16.92 -17.62
N ARG A 83 -6.49 16.64 -16.91
CA ARG A 83 -5.12 17.05 -17.31
C ARG A 83 -4.61 16.26 -18.52
N TYR A 84 -5.18 15.08 -18.74
CA TYR A 84 -4.81 14.18 -19.83
C TYR A 84 -5.77 14.24 -21.02
N VAL A 85 -6.74 15.12 -21.01
CA VAL A 85 -7.54 15.45 -22.20
C VAL A 85 -6.78 16.50 -23.04
N GLY A 86 -6.76 16.31 -24.36
CA GLY A 86 -6.13 17.22 -25.33
C GLY A 86 -5.12 16.53 -26.23
N LYS A 87 -4.25 17.33 -26.88
CA LYS A 87 -3.26 16.84 -27.84
C LYS A 87 -2.04 16.23 -27.14
N ALA A 88 -1.50 15.19 -27.75
CA ALA A 88 -0.23 14.56 -27.38
C ALA A 88 -0.16 14.18 -25.88
N LYS A 89 -1.15 13.46 -25.39
CA LYS A 89 -1.21 12.97 -24.01
C LYS A 89 -0.67 11.56 -23.89
N ASP A 90 0.12 11.32 -22.86
CA ASP A 90 0.68 10.02 -22.55
C ASP A 90 -0.26 9.24 -21.61
N ILE A 91 -0.86 8.18 -22.13
CA ILE A 91 -1.83 7.36 -21.39
C ILE A 91 -1.15 6.51 -20.30
N TYR A 92 0.09 6.05 -20.53
CA TYR A 92 0.80 5.31 -19.49
C TYR A 92 1.21 6.21 -18.31
N ALA A 93 1.55 7.47 -18.58
CA ALA A 93 1.77 8.44 -17.52
C ALA A 93 0.51 8.68 -16.68
N LEU A 94 -0.67 8.74 -17.31
CA LEU A 94 -1.95 8.81 -16.60
C LEU A 94 -2.20 7.58 -15.73
N ILE A 95 -2.01 6.38 -16.28
CA ILE A 95 -2.18 5.10 -15.53
C ILE A 95 -1.28 5.09 -14.30
N ASN A 96 0.01 5.43 -14.47
CA ASN A 96 0.96 5.49 -13.36
C ASN A 96 0.57 6.54 -12.32
N GLU A 97 0.06 7.69 -12.71
CA GLU A 97 -0.40 8.72 -11.78
C GLU A 97 -1.61 8.25 -10.97
N LEU A 98 -2.57 7.58 -11.62
CA LEU A 98 -3.71 7.00 -10.94
C LEU A 98 -3.27 5.89 -9.96
N GLU A 99 -2.42 4.94 -10.38
CA GLU A 99 -1.89 3.89 -9.49
C GLU A 99 -1.17 4.49 -8.28
N ASN A 100 -0.30 5.48 -8.48
CA ASN A 100 0.41 6.14 -7.39
C ASN A 100 -0.55 6.79 -6.40
N LYS A 101 -1.66 7.36 -6.84
CA LYS A 101 -2.67 7.92 -5.96
C LYS A 101 -3.28 6.86 -5.03
N TYR A 102 -3.53 5.64 -5.53
CA TYR A 102 -3.99 4.51 -4.72
C TYR A 102 -2.91 4.06 -3.73
N ILE A 103 -1.67 3.91 -4.20
CA ILE A 103 -0.52 3.51 -3.38
C ILE A 103 -0.29 4.50 -2.22
N GLU A 104 -0.33 5.80 -2.48
CA GLU A 104 -0.20 6.86 -1.47
C GLU A 104 -1.26 6.76 -0.36
N LYS A 105 -2.44 6.21 -0.67
CA LYS A 105 -3.50 5.95 0.31
C LYS A 105 -3.40 4.59 0.99
N GLY A 106 -2.41 3.77 0.61
CA GLY A 106 -2.19 2.43 1.18
C GLY A 106 -2.81 1.28 0.39
N TYR A 107 -3.42 1.53 -0.76
CA TYR A 107 -4.05 0.50 -1.62
C TYR A 107 -3.02 -0.08 -2.60
N VAL A 108 -1.99 -0.72 -2.07
CA VAL A 108 -0.78 -1.16 -2.82
C VAL A 108 -1.03 -2.28 -3.81
N THR A 109 -2.15 -2.98 -3.71
CA THR A 109 -2.53 -4.07 -4.62
C THR A 109 -3.51 -3.63 -5.72
N THR A 110 -3.89 -2.35 -5.74
CA THR A 110 -4.74 -1.78 -6.77
C THR A 110 -3.96 -1.61 -8.08
N LYS A 111 -4.60 -1.94 -9.19
CA LYS A 111 -4.06 -1.80 -10.53
C LYS A 111 -5.00 -0.97 -11.39
N VAL A 112 -4.42 -0.15 -12.27
CA VAL A 112 -5.15 0.59 -13.29
C VAL A 112 -4.74 0.07 -14.65
N GLY A 113 -5.71 -0.21 -15.51
CA GLY A 113 -5.47 -0.76 -16.83
C GLY A 113 -6.22 -0.01 -17.92
N LEU A 114 -5.74 -0.19 -19.15
CA LEU A 114 -6.38 0.31 -20.35
C LEU A 114 -7.37 -0.74 -20.88
N ASN A 115 -8.64 -0.36 -21.03
CA ASN A 115 -9.64 -1.20 -21.67
C ASN A 115 -9.59 -0.98 -23.18
N THR A 116 -8.85 -1.83 -23.87
CA THR A 116 -8.67 -1.71 -25.33
C THR A 116 -9.93 -2.02 -26.12
N GLU A 117 -10.85 -2.82 -25.58
CA GLU A 117 -12.11 -3.18 -26.24
C GLU A 117 -13.14 -2.03 -26.20
N LYS A 118 -13.13 -1.25 -25.11
CA LYS A 118 -14.03 -0.10 -24.94
C LYS A 118 -13.44 1.20 -25.44
N SER A 119 -12.11 1.25 -25.64
CA SER A 119 -11.43 2.46 -26.12
C SER A 119 -11.59 2.63 -27.63
N ASP A 120 -11.86 3.87 -28.05
CA ASP A 120 -11.86 4.30 -29.46
C ASP A 120 -10.66 5.22 -29.70
N PHE A 121 -9.55 4.61 -30.06
CA PHE A 121 -8.28 5.31 -30.26
C PHE A 121 -8.31 6.28 -31.46
N GLU A 122 -9.13 6.00 -32.49
CA GLU A 122 -9.25 6.85 -33.67
C GLU A 122 -9.91 8.17 -33.30
N ASN A 123 -10.93 8.13 -32.47
CA ASN A 123 -11.65 9.30 -31.97
C ASN A 123 -11.09 9.82 -30.62
N GLY A 124 -10.05 9.23 -30.10
CA GLY A 124 -9.40 9.66 -28.83
C GLY A 124 -10.27 9.48 -27.59
N ASN A 125 -11.18 8.51 -27.60
CA ASN A 125 -11.98 8.16 -26.43
C ASN A 125 -11.31 6.98 -25.70
N ILE A 126 -10.78 7.24 -24.52
CA ILE A 126 -9.99 6.27 -23.75
C ILE A 126 -10.84 5.73 -22.61
N SER A 127 -10.91 4.41 -22.48
CA SER A 127 -11.55 3.74 -21.36
C SER A 127 -10.48 3.06 -20.49
N LEU A 128 -10.48 3.40 -19.22
CA LEU A 128 -9.60 2.80 -18.20
C LEU A 128 -10.45 2.01 -17.20
N PHE A 129 -9.81 1.06 -16.53
CA PHE A 129 -10.44 0.32 -15.43
C PHE A 129 -9.52 0.25 -14.23
N VAL A 130 -10.10 0.16 -13.05
CA VAL A 130 -9.41 -0.04 -11.78
C VAL A 130 -9.77 -1.41 -11.23
N LEU A 131 -8.74 -2.18 -10.86
CA LEU A 131 -8.87 -3.43 -10.11
C LEU A 131 -8.41 -3.17 -8.68
N GLU A 132 -9.37 -2.98 -7.76
CA GLU A 132 -9.10 -2.76 -6.34
C GLU A 132 -8.83 -4.10 -5.67
N GLY A 133 -7.55 -4.38 -5.40
CA GLY A 133 -7.12 -5.67 -4.84
C GLY A 133 -7.73 -5.95 -3.47
N LYS A 134 -8.18 -7.20 -3.24
CA LYS A 134 -8.91 -7.62 -2.05
C LYS A 134 -8.13 -8.65 -1.22
N ILE A 135 -8.47 -8.77 0.05
CA ILE A 135 -7.94 -9.80 0.94
C ILE A 135 -8.71 -11.11 0.71
N ASP A 136 -7.98 -12.20 0.39
CA ASP A 136 -8.56 -13.55 0.36
C ASP A 136 -8.50 -14.17 1.75
N LYS A 137 -7.29 -14.44 2.27
CA LYS A 137 -7.08 -15.11 3.56
C LYS A 137 -5.95 -14.48 4.35
N VAL A 138 -6.02 -14.66 5.68
CA VAL A 138 -4.95 -14.26 6.61
C VAL A 138 -4.44 -15.50 7.33
N PHE A 139 -3.12 -15.74 7.21
CA PHE A 139 -2.41 -16.86 7.82
C PHE A 139 -1.52 -16.38 8.97
N TYR A 140 -1.58 -17.08 10.08
CA TYR A 140 -0.70 -16.88 11.25
C TYR A 140 0.16 -18.13 11.41
N ASP A 141 1.48 -17.99 11.28
CA ASP A 141 2.44 -19.09 11.32
C ASP A 141 1.97 -20.24 10.40
N ASP A 142 1.64 -19.89 9.16
CA ASP A 142 1.16 -20.75 8.07
C ASP A 142 -0.20 -21.43 8.34
N LYS A 143 -0.97 -20.98 9.34
CA LYS A 143 -2.32 -21.49 9.65
C LYS A 143 -3.36 -20.39 9.56
N GLU A 144 -4.47 -20.68 8.89
CA GLU A 144 -5.64 -19.79 8.87
C GLU A 144 -6.28 -19.76 10.27
N ASN A 145 -6.54 -18.55 10.79
CA ASN A 145 -7.22 -18.36 12.07
C ASN A 145 -8.21 -17.20 11.98
N LYS A 146 -9.44 -17.51 11.61
CA LYS A 146 -10.51 -16.52 11.39
C LYS A 146 -10.86 -15.72 12.65
N PHE A 147 -10.83 -16.35 13.82
CA PHE A 147 -11.10 -15.66 15.08
C PHE A 147 -10.01 -14.63 15.39
N LYS A 148 -8.75 -15.03 15.24
CA LYS A 148 -7.61 -14.12 15.45
C LYS A 148 -7.62 -12.98 14.44
N THR A 149 -7.91 -13.27 13.16
CA THR A 149 -8.08 -12.25 12.13
C THR A 149 -9.16 -11.25 12.51
N PHE A 150 -10.31 -11.75 12.99
CA PHE A 150 -11.44 -10.91 13.38
C PHE A 150 -11.11 -9.91 14.50
N ILE A 151 -10.34 -10.34 15.51
CA ILE A 151 -10.00 -9.48 16.66
C ILE A 151 -8.80 -8.56 16.39
N THR A 152 -7.94 -8.91 15.41
CA THR A 152 -6.68 -8.20 15.15
C THR A 152 -6.83 -7.15 14.07
N PHE A 153 -7.55 -7.48 12.99
CA PHE A 153 -7.64 -6.62 11.83
C PHE A 153 -9.03 -6.01 11.67
N PRO A 154 -9.12 -4.69 11.43
CA PRO A 154 -10.37 -4.04 11.06
C PRO A 154 -10.83 -4.51 9.66
N GLN A 155 -9.89 -4.82 8.77
CA GLN A 155 -10.15 -5.37 7.44
C GLN A 155 -10.19 -6.91 7.47
N ARG A 156 -11.10 -7.46 6.71
CA ARG A 156 -11.40 -8.90 6.66
C ARG A 156 -11.34 -9.41 5.23
N GLU A 157 -11.52 -10.75 5.10
CA GLU A 157 -11.72 -11.41 3.82
C GLU A 157 -12.73 -10.64 2.95
N ASN A 158 -12.42 -10.49 1.68
CA ASN A 158 -13.16 -9.76 0.65
C ASN A 158 -13.18 -8.22 0.78
N ASN A 159 -12.57 -7.63 1.80
CA ASN A 159 -12.37 -6.19 1.84
C ASN A 159 -11.21 -5.78 0.93
N ILE A 160 -11.28 -4.56 0.41
CA ILE A 160 -10.17 -3.97 -0.35
C ILE A 160 -8.97 -3.87 0.57
N LEU A 161 -7.82 -4.37 0.10
CA LEU A 161 -6.59 -4.42 0.88
C LEU A 161 -6.03 -3.01 1.05
N ASN A 162 -5.90 -2.56 2.31
CA ASN A 162 -5.17 -1.36 2.66
C ASN A 162 -4.05 -1.71 3.64
N ILE A 163 -2.81 -1.42 3.27
CA ILE A 163 -1.64 -1.80 4.08
C ILE A 163 -1.60 -1.06 5.42
N ARG A 164 -2.14 0.15 5.50
CA ARG A 164 -2.18 0.92 6.76
C ARG A 164 -3.05 0.25 7.82
N ASP A 165 -4.17 -0.34 7.39
CA ASP A 165 -5.05 -1.08 8.31
C ASP A 165 -4.43 -2.41 8.72
N LEU A 166 -3.64 -3.03 7.82
CA LEU A 166 -2.86 -4.22 8.14
C LEU A 166 -1.73 -3.90 9.12
N ASP A 167 -1.01 -2.80 8.94
CA ASP A 167 0.03 -2.34 9.86
C ASP A 167 -0.52 -2.11 11.27
N GLN A 168 -1.69 -1.46 11.39
CA GLN A 168 -2.36 -1.29 12.66
C GLN A 168 -2.69 -2.64 13.32
N GLY A 169 -3.11 -3.63 12.54
CA GLY A 169 -3.35 -4.98 13.03
C GLY A 169 -2.07 -5.68 13.51
N ILE A 170 -0.95 -5.48 12.81
CA ILE A 170 0.36 -5.99 13.23
C ILE A 170 0.82 -5.34 14.52
N ASP A 171 0.68 -4.04 14.67
CA ASP A 171 1.01 -3.31 15.91
C ASP A 171 0.21 -3.87 17.10
N ASN A 172 -1.07 -4.24 16.90
CA ASN A 172 -1.91 -4.89 17.91
C ASN A 172 -1.43 -6.31 18.31
N LEU A 173 -0.68 -6.99 17.44
CA LEU A 173 -0.10 -8.31 17.72
C LEU A 173 1.21 -8.25 18.50
N GLY A 174 1.83 -7.09 18.60
CA GLY A 174 3.09 -6.82 19.29
C GLY A 174 4.29 -6.70 18.34
N ASP A 175 5.34 -6.07 18.83
CA ASP A 175 6.52 -5.56 18.07
C ASP A 175 7.34 -6.60 17.28
N ASN A 176 7.08 -7.90 17.43
CA ASN A 176 7.86 -8.97 16.83
C ASN A 176 7.14 -9.71 15.68
N SER A 177 6.11 -9.11 15.11
CA SER A 177 5.39 -9.73 13.99
C SER A 177 5.85 -9.15 12.65
N LYS A 178 6.07 -10.04 11.67
CA LYS A 178 6.37 -9.67 10.27
C LYS A 178 5.19 -10.05 9.39
N MET A 179 4.90 -9.21 8.41
CA MET A 179 3.84 -9.44 7.44
C MET A 179 4.42 -9.60 6.04
N ASP A 180 3.83 -10.51 5.28
CA ASP A 180 4.10 -10.71 3.85
C ASP A 180 2.76 -10.80 3.11
N ILE A 181 2.66 -10.15 1.95
CA ILE A 181 1.47 -10.14 1.10
C ILE A 181 1.80 -10.90 -0.17
N LYS A 182 1.02 -11.93 -0.51
CA LYS A 182 1.23 -12.76 -1.71
C LYS A 182 -0.05 -12.85 -2.52
N ALA A 183 0.10 -12.96 -3.84
CA ALA A 183 -1.04 -13.23 -4.70
C ALA A 183 -1.79 -14.49 -4.26
N SER A 184 -3.11 -14.44 -4.31
CA SER A 184 -3.98 -15.61 -4.14
C SER A 184 -4.16 -16.33 -5.48
N ASP A 185 -4.69 -17.57 -5.42
CA ASP A 185 -5.14 -18.29 -6.62
C ASP A 185 -6.38 -17.62 -7.26
N LYS A 186 -7.05 -16.75 -6.55
CA LYS A 186 -8.15 -15.94 -7.07
C LYS A 186 -7.60 -14.65 -7.67
N ASN A 187 -8.05 -14.32 -8.87
CA ASN A 187 -7.72 -13.03 -9.48
C ASN A 187 -8.14 -11.87 -8.58
N GLU A 188 -7.34 -10.81 -8.54
CA GLU A 188 -7.58 -9.59 -7.74
C GLU A 188 -7.51 -9.79 -6.22
N TYR A 189 -7.13 -10.98 -5.74
CA TYR A 189 -7.04 -11.28 -4.32
C TYR A 189 -5.60 -11.53 -3.88
N SER A 190 -5.33 -11.18 -2.62
CA SER A 190 -4.05 -11.41 -1.96
C SER A 190 -4.23 -12.14 -0.64
N ASN A 191 -3.29 -13.03 -0.33
CA ASN A 191 -3.16 -13.70 0.96
C ASN A 191 -2.18 -12.93 1.85
N ILE A 192 -2.51 -12.78 3.11
CA ILE A 192 -1.69 -12.12 4.12
C ILE A 192 -1.04 -13.20 4.99
N TYR A 193 0.28 -13.19 5.09
CA TYR A 193 1.05 -14.11 5.94
C TYR A 193 1.70 -13.35 7.08
N ILE A 194 1.40 -13.75 8.32
CA ILE A 194 1.92 -13.12 9.53
C ILE A 194 2.77 -14.15 10.26
N LYS A 195 4.04 -13.82 10.48
CA LYS A 195 4.99 -14.64 11.24
C LYS A 195 5.44 -13.88 12.48
N ARG A 196 5.45 -14.57 13.63
CA ARG A 196 6.03 -14.04 14.86
C ARG A 196 7.52 -14.30 14.86
N ASP A 197 8.30 -13.27 15.13
CA ASP A 197 9.72 -13.41 15.42
C ASP A 197 9.85 -13.79 16.91
N ASN A 198 9.82 -15.10 17.18
CA ASN A 198 10.00 -15.63 18.54
C ASN A 198 11.46 -15.43 18.96
N LYS A 199 11.85 -14.22 19.36
CA LYS A 199 13.08 -14.03 20.11
C LYS A 199 12.83 -14.59 21.52
N PRO A 200 13.59 -15.60 21.99
CA PRO A 200 13.46 -16.10 23.35
C PRO A 200 13.76 -14.94 24.30
N ILE A 201 12.84 -14.68 25.23
CA ILE A 201 13.06 -13.71 26.31
C ILE A 201 14.13 -14.35 27.21
N SER A 202 15.38 -13.88 27.13
CA SER A 202 16.42 -14.27 28.05
C SER A 202 16.29 -13.44 29.34
N PHE A 203 15.77 -14.04 30.39
CA PHE A 203 15.87 -13.45 31.73
C PHE A 203 17.30 -13.70 32.25
N GLY A 204 18.15 -12.70 32.21
CA GLY A 204 19.41 -12.69 32.91
C GLY A 204 19.15 -12.47 34.39
N ILE A 205 19.25 -13.51 35.22
CA ILE A 205 19.34 -13.37 36.68
C ILE A 205 20.81 -13.14 37.00
N ASN A 206 21.18 -11.88 37.27
CA ASN A 206 22.49 -11.58 37.82
C ASN A 206 22.46 -11.84 39.34
N TYR A 207 23.29 -12.79 39.79
CA TYR A 207 23.60 -12.99 41.18
C TYR A 207 24.76 -12.10 41.60
#